data_cd677673ccb28edeee37b2012da955a6
#
_entry.id   cd677673ccb28edeee37b2012da955a6
#
_cell.length_a   1.000
_cell.length_b   1.000
_cell.length_c   1.000
_cell.angle_alpha   90.00
_cell.angle_beta   90.00
_cell.angle_gamma   90.00
#
_symmetry.space_group_name_H-M   'P 1'
#
loop_
_entity.id
_entity.type
_entity.pdbx_description
1 polymer ?
#
loop_
_entity_poly.entity_id
_entity_poly.type
_entity_poly.pdbx_seq_one_letter_code
_entity_poly.pdbx_strand_id
1 'polypeptide(L)'
;MNPALKRLGFGERDRVVIIHADDVGMCQASVQAFLDLVDFGLVSSGAAMVPCPWFPLLAQECRRRQGPPPDLGVHLTLTSEWDGYRWGPISTRDVASGLLDGEGYFHRRQEDVQEQAQPGAVQAELEAQLARAVAAGLDVTHIDTHMGAVAHLKFVEGYARLALEQRLPALFLRLDEAGWRELGLDAATVAFAMQFMDRLEEQ
;
A
#
# COMPACT_ATOMS: atom_id res chain seq x y z
N MET A 1 5.31 21.87 15.39
CA MET A 1 4.13 21.00 15.16
C MET A 1 3.94 20.81 13.66
N ASN A 2 3.62 19.59 13.21
CA ASN A 2 3.28 19.32 11.82
C ASN A 2 2.09 20.20 11.38
N PRO A 3 2.20 20.96 10.28
CA PRO A 3 1.13 21.84 9.79
C PRO A 3 -0.22 21.12 9.57
N ALA A 4 -0.18 19.83 9.16
CA ALA A 4 -1.38 19.01 8.97
C ALA A 4 -2.14 18.81 10.29
N LEU A 5 -1.46 18.52 11.38
CA LEU A 5 -2.09 18.35 12.71
C LEU A 5 -2.80 19.63 13.15
N LYS A 6 -2.17 20.80 12.92
CA LYS A 6 -2.79 22.08 13.21
C LYS A 6 -4.06 22.32 12.39
N ARG A 7 -4.05 21.98 11.09
CA ARG A 7 -5.24 22.08 10.21
C ARG A 7 -6.36 21.14 10.66
N LEU A 8 -6.02 19.99 11.26
CA LEU A 8 -6.95 19.02 11.81
C LEU A 8 -7.46 19.42 13.21
N GLY A 9 -7.02 20.56 13.76
CA GLY A 9 -7.49 21.09 15.03
C GLY A 9 -6.75 20.60 16.27
N PHE A 10 -5.65 19.86 16.09
CA PHE A 10 -4.82 19.40 17.21
C PHE A 10 -3.95 20.52 17.77
N GLY A 11 -3.79 20.55 19.09
CA GLY A 11 -2.93 21.48 19.82
C GLY A 11 -1.46 21.05 19.84
N GLU A 12 -0.58 21.96 20.25
CA GLU A 12 0.88 21.69 20.29
C GLU A 12 1.29 20.57 21.24
N ARG A 13 0.47 20.26 22.23
CA ARG A 13 0.71 19.21 23.23
C ARG A 13 0.01 17.90 22.92
N ASP A 14 -0.82 17.87 21.89
CA ASP A 14 -1.52 16.65 21.51
C ASP A 14 -0.54 15.65 20.86
N ARG A 15 -0.65 14.40 21.28
CA ARG A 15 0.05 13.28 20.68
C ARG A 15 -0.99 12.41 19.99
N VAL A 16 -0.90 12.33 18.68
CA VAL A 16 -1.82 11.57 17.84
C VAL A 16 -1.09 10.32 17.35
N VAL A 17 -1.76 9.17 17.40
CA VAL A 17 -1.27 7.90 16.90
C VAL A 17 -2.31 7.31 15.94
N ILE A 18 -1.84 6.77 14.84
CA ILE A 18 -2.62 5.91 13.95
C ILE A 18 -2.17 4.49 14.25
N ILE A 19 -3.09 3.62 14.66
CA ILE A 19 -2.85 2.18 14.77
C ILE A 19 -3.41 1.56 13.52
N HIS A 20 -2.50 1.21 12.61
CA HIS A 20 -2.79 0.72 11.27
C HIS A 20 -2.58 -0.79 11.19
N ALA A 21 -3.49 -1.49 10.55
CA ALA A 21 -3.40 -2.93 10.30
C ALA A 21 -3.06 -3.18 8.82
N ASP A 22 -1.86 -3.67 8.57
CA ASP A 22 -1.43 -4.16 7.26
C ASP A 22 -2.02 -5.54 6.94
N ASP A 23 -1.89 -5.99 5.71
CA ASP A 23 -2.17 -7.35 5.23
C ASP A 23 -3.62 -7.83 5.42
N VAL A 24 -4.59 -6.92 5.51
CA VAL A 24 -5.98 -7.29 5.69
C VAL A 24 -6.51 -7.98 4.42
N GLY A 25 -7.05 -9.19 4.58
CA GLY A 25 -7.51 -10.02 3.44
C GLY A 25 -6.44 -10.97 2.90
N MET A 26 -5.23 -10.97 3.45
CA MET A 26 -4.23 -11.99 3.14
C MET A 26 -4.76 -13.39 3.53
N CYS A 27 -5.27 -13.54 4.74
CA CYS A 27 -5.88 -14.77 5.23
C CYS A 27 -7.21 -14.47 5.94
N GLN A 28 -8.00 -15.53 6.24
CA GLN A 28 -9.27 -15.36 6.94
C GLN A 28 -9.09 -14.68 8.30
N ALA A 29 -8.07 -15.08 9.03
CA ALA A 29 -7.81 -14.56 10.37
C ALA A 29 -7.54 -13.05 10.36
N SER A 30 -6.83 -12.52 9.34
CA SER A 30 -6.57 -11.09 9.23
C SER A 30 -7.85 -10.28 8.98
N VAL A 31 -8.81 -10.83 8.23
CA VAL A 31 -10.12 -10.19 8.03
C VAL A 31 -10.89 -10.09 9.34
N GLN A 32 -11.03 -11.21 10.06
CA GLN A 32 -11.79 -11.24 11.31
C GLN A 32 -11.12 -10.37 12.38
N ALA A 33 -9.80 -10.51 12.55
CA ALA A 33 -9.06 -9.74 13.54
C ALA A 33 -9.14 -8.22 13.30
N PHE A 34 -9.05 -7.80 12.04
CA PHE A 34 -9.20 -6.38 11.69
C PHE A 34 -10.56 -5.84 12.11
N LEU A 35 -11.64 -6.52 11.73
CA LEU A 35 -13.00 -6.08 12.04
C LEU A 35 -13.27 -6.07 13.55
N ASP A 36 -12.83 -7.08 14.27
CA ASP A 36 -12.97 -7.15 15.73
C ASP A 36 -12.21 -6.02 16.44
N LEU A 37 -11.01 -5.69 15.98
CA LEU A 37 -10.18 -4.63 16.55
C LEU A 37 -10.69 -3.22 16.19
N VAL A 38 -11.29 -3.05 15.01
CA VAL A 38 -12.01 -1.81 14.65
C VAL A 38 -13.24 -1.64 15.55
N ASP A 39 -14.02 -2.71 15.76
CA ASP A 39 -15.19 -2.68 16.65
C ASP A 39 -14.83 -2.43 18.10
N PHE A 40 -13.70 -2.96 18.55
CA PHE A 40 -13.14 -2.68 19.86
C PHE A 40 -12.63 -1.23 20.01
N GLY A 41 -12.35 -0.55 18.88
CA GLY A 41 -11.84 0.82 18.88
C GLY A 41 -10.33 0.93 19.08
N LEU A 42 -9.57 -0.14 18.92
CA LEU A 42 -8.10 -0.12 19.03
C LEU A 42 -7.45 0.25 17.69
N VAL A 43 -7.87 -0.39 16.59
CA VAL A 43 -7.34 -0.11 15.25
C VAL A 43 -8.12 1.05 14.65
N SER A 44 -7.40 2.06 14.19
CA SER A 44 -7.99 3.26 13.59
C SER A 44 -7.99 3.23 12.06
N SER A 45 -7.17 2.37 11.44
CA SER A 45 -7.01 2.27 10.00
C SER A 45 -6.49 0.89 9.59
N GLY A 46 -6.64 0.51 8.34
CA GLY A 46 -6.03 -0.70 7.80
C GLY A 46 -5.87 -0.64 6.28
N ALA A 47 -5.16 -1.61 5.70
CA ALA A 47 -4.99 -1.70 4.27
C ALA A 47 -5.20 -3.12 3.73
N ALA A 48 -5.94 -3.21 2.63
CA ALA A 48 -6.42 -4.46 2.04
C ALA A 48 -5.47 -5.00 0.97
N MET A 49 -5.07 -6.27 1.08
CA MET A 49 -4.33 -7.01 0.05
C MET A 49 -5.29 -7.54 -1.02
N VAL A 50 -5.56 -6.72 -2.04
CA VAL A 50 -6.55 -7.01 -3.08
C VAL A 50 -6.27 -8.28 -3.91
N PRO A 51 -5.01 -8.64 -4.23
CA PRO A 51 -4.70 -9.89 -4.95
C PRO A 51 -4.93 -11.15 -4.12
N CYS A 52 -5.07 -11.04 -2.80
CA CYS A 52 -5.15 -12.18 -1.91
C CYS A 52 -6.52 -12.86 -1.90
N PRO A 53 -6.56 -14.18 -1.64
CA PRO A 53 -7.80 -14.98 -1.74
C PRO A 53 -8.92 -14.57 -0.77
N TRP A 54 -8.60 -13.92 0.35
CA TRP A 54 -9.59 -13.52 1.36
C TRP A 54 -10.08 -12.07 1.21
N PHE A 55 -9.57 -11.33 0.22
CA PHE A 55 -10.08 -10.00 -0.12
C PHE A 55 -11.61 -9.98 -0.40
N PRO A 56 -12.21 -10.94 -1.14
CA PRO A 56 -13.66 -10.94 -1.35
C PRO A 56 -14.47 -11.02 -0.06
N LEU A 57 -13.99 -11.77 0.94
CA LEU A 57 -14.64 -11.84 2.26
C LEU A 57 -14.55 -10.48 2.96
N LEU A 58 -13.37 -9.86 2.98
CA LEU A 58 -13.20 -8.52 3.56
C LEU A 58 -14.18 -7.52 2.95
N ALA A 59 -14.23 -7.44 1.63
CA ALA A 59 -15.15 -6.55 0.93
C ALA A 59 -16.63 -6.85 1.24
N GLN A 60 -16.99 -8.13 1.37
CA GLN A 60 -18.33 -8.53 1.75
C GLN A 60 -18.70 -8.08 3.15
N GLU A 61 -17.84 -8.31 4.12
CA GLU A 61 -18.05 -7.94 5.52
C GLU A 61 -18.11 -6.42 5.71
N CYS A 62 -17.24 -5.66 5.04
CA CYS A 62 -17.29 -4.20 5.04
C CYS A 62 -18.64 -3.67 4.52
N ARG A 63 -19.19 -4.26 3.46
CA ARG A 63 -20.51 -3.86 2.92
C ARG A 63 -21.68 -4.26 3.81
N ARG A 64 -21.56 -5.34 4.57
CA ARG A 64 -22.64 -5.83 5.50
C ARG A 64 -22.65 -5.10 6.83
N ARG A 65 -21.53 -4.45 7.14
CA ARG A 65 -21.36 -3.77 8.41
C ARG A 65 -22.45 -2.70 8.61
N GLN A 66 -23.03 -2.67 9.81
CA GLN A 66 -23.90 -1.59 10.24
C GLN A 66 -23.05 -0.54 10.97
N GLY A 67 -23.16 0.72 10.57
CA GLY A 67 -22.37 1.81 11.11
C GLY A 67 -21.41 2.43 10.08
N PRO A 68 -20.50 3.29 10.51
CA PRO A 68 -19.54 3.91 9.60
C PRO A 68 -18.61 2.85 9.01
N PRO A 69 -18.22 3.00 7.72
CA PRO A 69 -17.23 2.12 7.12
C PRO A 69 -15.90 2.22 7.89
N PRO A 70 -15.12 1.14 7.98
CA PRO A 70 -13.77 1.23 8.52
C PRO A 70 -12.90 2.12 7.63
N ASP A 71 -11.95 2.84 8.23
CA ASP A 71 -10.90 3.52 7.47
C ASP A 71 -10.00 2.46 6.85
N LEU A 72 -10.18 2.20 5.55
CA LEU A 72 -9.56 1.08 4.85
C LEU A 72 -8.95 1.54 3.52
N GLY A 73 -7.64 1.40 3.42
CA GLY A 73 -6.87 1.64 2.19
C GLY A 73 -6.65 0.38 1.35
N VAL A 74 -5.86 0.55 0.29
CA VAL A 74 -5.35 -0.56 -0.52
C VAL A 74 -3.87 -0.75 -0.25
N HIS A 75 -3.50 -1.95 0.25
CA HIS A 75 -2.13 -2.40 0.45
C HIS A 75 -1.57 -2.92 -0.86
N LEU A 76 -1.02 -2.00 -1.67
CA LEU A 76 -0.55 -2.28 -3.02
C LEU A 76 0.54 -3.36 -3.00
N THR A 77 0.23 -4.50 -3.56
CA THR A 77 0.95 -5.75 -3.39
C THR A 77 1.59 -6.18 -4.71
N LEU A 78 2.91 -6.39 -4.69
CA LEU A 78 3.70 -6.87 -5.84
C LEU A 78 4.53 -8.12 -5.51
N THR A 79 4.44 -8.63 -4.28
CA THR A 79 5.20 -9.80 -3.81
C THR A 79 4.27 -10.85 -3.20
N SER A 80 4.76 -12.10 -3.10
CA SER A 80 4.05 -13.24 -2.51
C SER A 80 5.07 -14.16 -1.81
N GLU A 81 5.37 -13.90 -0.54
CA GLU A 81 6.56 -14.38 0.17
C GLU A 81 6.44 -15.80 0.70
N TRP A 82 5.22 -16.29 0.89
CA TRP A 82 4.94 -17.54 1.59
C TRP A 82 5.17 -18.78 0.72
N ASP A 83 5.64 -19.87 1.29
CA ASP A 83 5.92 -21.10 0.53
C ASP A 83 4.68 -21.84 0.07
N GLY A 84 3.74 -22.06 0.94
CA GLY A 84 2.55 -22.89 0.67
C GLY A 84 1.27 -22.10 0.41
N TYR A 85 1.34 -20.77 0.36
CA TYR A 85 0.19 -19.90 0.19
C TYR A 85 0.57 -18.71 -0.67
N ARG A 86 0.18 -18.75 -1.94
CA ARG A 86 0.66 -17.84 -2.98
C ARG A 86 -0.47 -17.09 -3.64
N TRP A 87 -0.18 -15.88 -4.08
CA TRP A 87 -1.06 -15.02 -4.86
C TRP A 87 -0.27 -14.35 -6.00
N GLY A 88 -0.97 -13.82 -6.98
CA GLY A 88 -0.34 -13.25 -8.16
C GLY A 88 -1.09 -12.04 -8.69
N PRO A 89 -0.57 -11.40 -9.76
CA PRO A 89 -1.15 -10.22 -10.36
C PRO A 89 -2.61 -10.47 -10.77
N ILE A 90 -3.42 -9.44 -10.62
CA ILE A 90 -4.80 -9.44 -11.10
C ILE A 90 -4.95 -8.81 -12.49
N SER A 91 -3.98 -8.00 -12.91
CA SER A 91 -3.99 -7.30 -14.19
C SER A 91 -3.53 -8.16 -15.36
N THR A 92 -2.62 -9.12 -15.13
CA THR A 92 -1.98 -9.87 -16.22
C THR A 92 -1.60 -11.29 -15.82
N ARG A 93 -1.42 -12.14 -16.85
CA ARG A 93 -0.75 -13.45 -16.78
C ARG A 93 0.42 -13.53 -17.77
N ASP A 94 0.76 -12.43 -18.41
CA ASP A 94 1.89 -12.35 -19.34
C ASP A 94 3.22 -12.34 -18.56
N VAL A 95 4.04 -13.34 -18.81
CA VAL A 95 5.38 -13.48 -18.23
C VAL A 95 6.29 -12.29 -18.61
N ALA A 96 6.08 -11.69 -19.81
CA ALA A 96 6.83 -10.53 -20.25
C ALA A 96 6.61 -9.28 -19.39
N SER A 97 5.56 -9.26 -18.55
CA SER A 97 5.34 -8.21 -17.55
C SER A 97 6.46 -8.13 -16.50
N GLY A 98 7.16 -9.25 -16.26
CA GLY A 98 8.15 -9.41 -15.20
C GLY A 98 7.56 -9.41 -13.78
N LEU A 99 6.21 -9.46 -13.64
CA LEU A 99 5.52 -9.55 -12.35
C LEU A 99 5.40 -10.99 -11.85
N LEU A 100 5.57 -11.97 -12.72
CA LEU A 100 5.34 -13.38 -12.44
C LEU A 100 6.65 -14.14 -12.25
N ASP A 101 6.70 -14.96 -11.21
CA ASP A 101 7.75 -15.97 -11.05
C ASP A 101 7.50 -17.20 -11.96
N GLY A 102 8.39 -18.21 -11.89
CA GLY A 102 8.28 -19.41 -12.69
C GLY A 102 7.06 -20.30 -12.40
N GLU A 103 6.33 -20.03 -11.31
CA GLU A 103 5.12 -20.74 -10.90
C GLU A 103 3.83 -19.96 -11.25
N GLY A 104 3.97 -18.73 -11.79
CA GLY A 104 2.85 -17.87 -12.19
C GLY A 104 2.26 -17.04 -11.06
N TYR A 105 2.99 -16.84 -9.97
CA TYR A 105 2.64 -15.97 -8.85
C TYR A 105 3.53 -14.72 -8.84
N PHE A 106 3.22 -13.74 -8.00
CA PHE A 106 4.18 -12.68 -7.73
C PHE A 106 5.50 -13.24 -7.21
N HIS A 107 6.60 -12.54 -7.46
CA HIS A 107 7.90 -12.90 -6.90
C HIS A 107 7.84 -12.94 -5.37
N ARG A 108 8.71 -13.75 -4.76
CA ARG A 108 8.78 -13.85 -3.30
C ARG A 108 9.47 -12.67 -2.64
N ARG A 109 10.37 -12.03 -3.37
CA ARG A 109 11.23 -10.97 -2.86
C ARG A 109 11.04 -9.70 -3.64
N GLN A 110 11.10 -8.57 -2.94
CA GLN A 110 11.00 -7.25 -3.56
C GLN A 110 12.14 -6.98 -4.56
N GLU A 111 13.35 -7.53 -4.30
CA GLU A 111 14.50 -7.36 -5.19
C GLU A 111 14.23 -8.00 -6.55
N ASP A 112 13.59 -9.15 -6.58
CA ASP A 112 13.22 -9.84 -7.83
C ASP A 112 12.20 -9.01 -8.64
N VAL A 113 11.23 -8.38 -7.95
CA VAL A 113 10.29 -7.44 -8.58
C VAL A 113 11.02 -6.22 -9.15
N GLN A 114 11.93 -5.64 -8.36
CA GLN A 114 12.72 -4.47 -8.76
C GLN A 114 13.58 -4.75 -10.00
N GLU A 115 14.15 -5.94 -10.08
CA GLU A 115 14.98 -6.36 -11.21
C GLU A 115 14.13 -6.65 -12.46
N GLN A 116 13.07 -7.45 -12.33
CA GLN A 116 12.39 -8.08 -13.46
C GLN A 116 11.15 -7.31 -13.94
N ALA A 117 10.37 -6.70 -13.02
CA ALA A 117 9.09 -6.11 -13.39
C ALA A 117 9.24 -4.86 -14.29
N GLN A 118 8.40 -4.79 -15.31
CA GLN A 118 8.34 -3.64 -16.21
C GLN A 118 7.52 -2.51 -15.56
N PRO A 119 8.00 -1.24 -15.54
CA PRO A 119 7.27 -0.13 -14.90
C PRO A 119 5.83 0.04 -15.37
N GLY A 120 5.58 -0.14 -16.66
CA GLY A 120 4.22 -0.07 -17.21
C GLY A 120 3.32 -1.20 -16.74
N ALA A 121 3.86 -2.42 -16.54
CA ALA A 121 3.10 -3.53 -15.99
C ALA A 121 2.81 -3.33 -14.49
N VAL A 122 3.77 -2.80 -13.73
CA VAL A 122 3.55 -2.42 -12.34
C VAL A 122 2.45 -1.37 -12.25
N GLN A 123 2.51 -0.30 -13.05
CA GLN A 123 1.48 0.75 -13.05
C GLN A 123 0.09 0.16 -13.32
N ALA A 124 -0.05 -0.67 -14.34
CA ALA A 124 -1.33 -1.33 -14.66
C ALA A 124 -1.83 -2.23 -13.53
N GLU A 125 -0.93 -2.89 -12.81
CA GLU A 125 -1.28 -3.72 -11.66
C GLU A 125 -1.78 -2.87 -10.48
N LEU A 126 -1.10 -1.76 -10.14
CA LEU A 126 -1.53 -0.86 -9.08
C LEU A 126 -2.92 -0.28 -9.36
N GLU A 127 -3.16 0.17 -10.59
CA GLU A 127 -4.46 0.66 -11.04
C GLU A 127 -5.54 -0.42 -10.97
N ALA A 128 -5.21 -1.65 -11.36
CA ALA A 128 -6.15 -2.77 -11.31
C ALA A 128 -6.52 -3.16 -9.87
N GLN A 129 -5.56 -3.14 -8.94
CA GLN A 129 -5.82 -3.41 -7.53
C GLN A 129 -6.76 -2.35 -6.95
N LEU A 130 -6.47 -1.07 -7.17
CA LEU A 130 -7.34 0.01 -6.71
C LEU A 130 -8.74 -0.07 -7.33
N ALA A 131 -8.83 -0.24 -8.65
CA ALA A 131 -10.10 -0.37 -9.37
C ALA A 131 -10.93 -1.55 -8.85
N ARG A 132 -10.30 -2.69 -8.55
CA ARG A 132 -10.96 -3.86 -7.98
C ARG A 132 -11.49 -3.60 -6.58
N ALA A 133 -10.75 -2.87 -5.72
CA ALA A 133 -11.21 -2.50 -4.39
C ALA A 133 -12.47 -1.62 -4.47
N VAL A 134 -12.45 -0.60 -5.30
CA VAL A 134 -13.59 0.30 -5.53
C VAL A 134 -14.78 -0.48 -6.12
N ALA A 135 -14.56 -1.32 -7.14
CA ALA A 135 -15.61 -2.15 -7.75
C ALA A 135 -16.21 -3.17 -6.77
N ALA A 136 -15.44 -3.60 -5.77
CA ALA A 136 -15.92 -4.45 -4.69
C ALA A 136 -16.75 -3.68 -3.64
N GLY A 137 -16.89 -2.35 -3.78
CA GLY A 137 -17.71 -1.50 -2.93
C GLY A 137 -16.99 -1.03 -1.66
N LEU A 138 -15.65 -1.03 -1.65
CA LEU A 138 -14.88 -0.40 -0.57
C LEU A 138 -14.82 1.11 -0.78
N ASP A 139 -14.97 1.86 0.30
CA ASP A 139 -14.66 3.28 0.38
C ASP A 139 -13.16 3.42 0.68
N VAL A 140 -12.36 3.45 -0.39
CA VAL A 140 -10.90 3.47 -0.27
C VAL A 140 -10.44 4.84 0.21
N THR A 141 -9.80 4.90 1.37
CA THR A 141 -9.40 6.15 2.02
C THR A 141 -7.95 6.54 1.77
N HIS A 142 -7.08 5.57 1.45
CA HIS A 142 -5.65 5.78 1.22
C HIS A 142 -5.03 4.61 0.46
N ILE A 143 -3.77 4.76 0.10
CA ILE A 143 -2.95 3.68 -0.46
C ILE A 143 -1.60 3.61 0.27
N ASP A 144 -1.09 2.42 0.42
CA ASP A 144 0.25 2.14 0.95
C ASP A 144 0.91 0.98 0.20
N THR A 145 1.96 0.38 0.71
CA THR A 145 2.74 -0.60 -0.03
C THR A 145 3.14 -1.81 0.80
N HIS A 146 2.73 -2.99 0.36
CA HIS A 146 3.21 -4.26 0.90
C HIS A 146 4.71 -4.42 0.65
N MET A 147 5.46 -4.76 1.71
CA MET A 147 6.93 -4.94 1.68
C MET A 147 7.72 -3.75 1.12
N GLY A 148 7.13 -2.58 0.96
CA GLY A 148 7.80 -1.43 0.36
C GLY A 148 8.09 -1.56 -1.14
N ALA A 149 7.58 -2.58 -1.82
CA ALA A 149 7.96 -2.91 -3.19
C ALA A 149 7.70 -1.78 -4.20
N VAL A 150 6.62 -1.01 -4.03
CA VAL A 150 6.29 0.11 -4.93
C VAL A 150 7.07 1.40 -4.62
N ALA A 151 7.72 1.49 -3.46
CA ALA A 151 8.53 2.64 -3.07
C ALA A 151 9.92 2.67 -3.74
N HIS A 152 10.27 1.63 -4.51
CA HIS A 152 11.52 1.59 -5.26
C HIS A 152 11.58 2.67 -6.35
N LEU A 153 12.77 3.22 -6.63
CA LEU A 153 13.01 4.29 -7.62
C LEU A 153 12.35 4.05 -8.98
N LYS A 154 12.30 2.77 -9.40
CA LYS A 154 11.73 2.34 -10.67
C LYS A 154 10.20 2.53 -10.76
N PHE A 155 9.51 2.57 -9.61
CA PHE A 155 8.05 2.52 -9.52
C PHE A 155 7.42 3.68 -8.75
N VAL A 156 8.18 4.34 -7.88
CA VAL A 156 7.66 5.34 -6.94
C VAL A 156 6.96 6.52 -7.61
N GLU A 157 7.42 6.94 -8.80
CA GLU A 157 6.76 8.01 -9.56
C GLU A 157 5.37 7.58 -10.05
N GLY A 158 5.21 6.29 -10.44
CA GLY A 158 3.91 5.73 -10.79
C GLY A 158 2.97 5.64 -9.59
N TYR A 159 3.49 5.25 -8.44
CA TYR A 159 2.73 5.23 -7.19
C TYR A 159 2.24 6.62 -6.78
N ALA A 160 3.12 7.63 -6.81
CA ALA A 160 2.74 9.01 -6.53
C ALA A 160 1.71 9.55 -7.51
N ARG A 161 1.89 9.27 -8.81
CA ARG A 161 0.92 9.65 -9.84
C ARG A 161 -0.46 9.05 -9.58
N LEU A 162 -0.53 7.75 -9.25
CA LEU A 162 -1.80 7.09 -8.90
C LEU A 162 -2.48 7.80 -7.73
N ALA A 163 -1.74 8.11 -6.66
CA ALA A 163 -2.24 8.82 -5.49
C ALA A 163 -2.85 10.18 -5.87
N LEU A 164 -2.12 10.97 -6.64
CA LEU A 164 -2.55 12.31 -7.08
C LEU A 164 -3.78 12.26 -8.00
N GLU A 165 -3.77 11.38 -9.00
CA GLU A 165 -4.88 11.22 -9.96
C GLU A 165 -6.17 10.77 -9.28
N GLN A 166 -6.04 9.87 -8.29
CA GLN A 166 -7.17 9.35 -7.53
C GLN A 166 -7.52 10.21 -6.30
N ARG A 167 -6.69 11.22 -6.00
CA ARG A 167 -6.83 12.09 -4.82
C ARG A 167 -6.86 11.32 -3.51
N LEU A 168 -6.03 10.28 -3.42
CA LEU A 168 -5.90 9.45 -2.24
C LEU A 168 -4.62 9.81 -1.48
N PRO A 169 -4.68 9.97 -0.16
CA PRO A 169 -3.50 9.94 0.68
C PRO A 169 -2.65 8.71 0.40
N ALA A 170 -1.33 8.88 0.37
CA ALA A 170 -0.39 7.80 0.15
C ALA A 170 0.72 7.83 1.18
N LEU A 171 1.18 6.65 1.62
CA LEU A 171 2.26 6.55 2.58
C LEU A 171 3.60 6.83 1.89
N PHE A 172 4.23 7.93 2.27
CA PHE A 172 5.61 8.26 1.93
C PHE A 172 6.41 8.56 3.18
N LEU A 173 7.67 8.09 3.22
CA LEU A 173 8.61 8.42 4.28
C LEU A 173 9.29 9.75 3.96
N ARG A 174 9.22 10.70 4.89
CA ARG A 174 9.98 11.95 4.83
C ARG A 174 11.12 11.88 5.84
N LEU A 175 12.31 11.54 5.36
CA LEU A 175 13.53 11.46 6.17
C LEU A 175 14.54 12.50 5.68
N ASP A 176 15.44 12.90 6.56
CA ASP A 176 16.63 13.63 6.17
C ASP A 176 17.70 12.70 5.55
N GLU A 177 18.79 13.27 5.08
CA GLU A 177 19.88 12.50 4.45
C GLU A 177 20.42 11.40 5.39
N ALA A 178 20.55 11.68 6.68
CA ALA A 178 21.05 10.73 7.67
C ALA A 178 20.08 9.56 7.84
N GLY A 179 18.77 9.84 7.98
CA GLY A 179 17.74 8.81 8.09
C GLY A 179 17.65 7.91 6.87
N TRP A 180 17.77 8.46 5.65
CA TRP A 180 17.83 7.64 4.43
C TRP A 180 19.06 6.74 4.37
N ARG A 181 20.24 7.24 4.83
CA ARG A 181 21.48 6.45 4.90
C ARG A 181 21.40 5.32 5.93
N GLU A 182 20.74 5.55 7.06
CA GLU A 182 20.50 4.53 8.08
C GLU A 182 19.67 3.36 7.55
N LEU A 183 18.78 3.60 6.57
CA LEU A 183 18.07 2.55 5.85
C LEU A 183 18.93 1.79 4.82
N GLY A 184 20.22 2.11 4.71
CA GLY A 184 21.17 1.41 3.84
C GLY A 184 21.14 1.89 2.39
N LEU A 185 20.51 3.03 2.08
CA LEU A 185 20.45 3.57 0.72
C LEU A 185 21.79 4.21 0.34
N ASP A 186 22.20 4.02 -0.92
CA ASP A 186 23.38 4.70 -1.48
C ASP A 186 23.13 6.20 -1.70
N ALA A 187 24.21 6.96 -1.91
CA ALA A 187 24.15 8.41 -2.02
C ALA A 187 23.27 8.91 -3.19
N ALA A 188 23.25 8.18 -4.32
CA ALA A 188 22.45 8.56 -5.49
C ALA A 188 20.95 8.35 -5.21
N THR A 189 20.61 7.24 -4.59
CA THR A 189 19.24 6.91 -4.16
C THR A 189 18.74 7.91 -3.11
N VAL A 190 19.58 8.29 -2.14
CA VAL A 190 19.24 9.31 -1.14
C VAL A 190 18.96 10.67 -1.80
N ALA A 191 19.83 11.10 -2.71
CA ALA A 191 19.63 12.36 -3.42
C ALA A 191 18.33 12.37 -4.23
N PHE A 192 18.00 11.26 -4.90
CA PHE A 192 16.73 11.12 -5.61
C PHE A 192 15.56 11.19 -4.64
N ALA A 193 15.58 10.42 -3.54
CA ALA A 193 14.49 10.39 -2.57
C ALA A 193 14.18 11.78 -1.99
N MET A 194 15.21 12.53 -1.62
CA MET A 194 15.07 13.89 -1.12
C MET A 194 14.44 14.82 -2.17
N GLN A 195 14.97 14.83 -3.40
CA GLN A 195 14.42 15.65 -4.49
C GLN A 195 13.00 15.24 -4.87
N PHE A 196 12.70 13.94 -4.83
CA PHE A 196 11.37 13.43 -5.10
C PHE A 196 10.36 13.92 -4.06
N MET A 197 10.71 13.85 -2.77
CA MET A 197 9.87 14.33 -1.68
C MET A 197 9.65 15.84 -1.75
N ASP A 198 10.68 16.61 -2.06
CA ASP A 198 10.55 18.07 -2.23
C ASP A 198 9.55 18.40 -3.35
N ARG A 199 9.63 17.71 -4.50
CA ARG A 199 8.68 17.89 -5.61
C ARG A 199 7.24 17.50 -5.25
N LEU A 200 7.05 16.46 -4.40
CA LEU A 200 5.71 16.06 -3.95
C LEU A 200 5.08 17.11 -3.01
N GLU A 201 5.90 17.76 -2.17
CA GLU A 201 5.42 18.79 -1.25
C GLU A 201 5.02 20.10 -1.95
N GLU A 202 5.47 20.32 -3.19
CA GLU A 202 5.12 21.48 -4.01
C GLU A 202 3.78 21.35 -4.76
N GLN A 203 3.19 20.14 -4.81
CA GLN A 203 1.91 19.85 -5.49
C GLN A 203 0.73 19.88 -4.52
#